data_f2cea6a20b1ed03909ea45586e724e5a
#
_entry.id   f2cea6a20b1ed03909ea45586e724e5a
#
_cell.length_a   1.000
_cell.length_b   1.000
_cell.length_c   1.000
_cell.angle_alpha   90.00
_cell.angle_beta   90.00
_cell.angle_gamma   90.00
#
_symmetry.space_group_name_H-M   'P 1'
#
loop_
_entity.id
_entity.type
_entity.pdbx_description
1 polymer ?
#
loop_
_entity_poly.entity_id
_entity_poly.type
_entity_poly.pdbx_seq_one_letter_code
_entity_poly.pdbx_strand_id
1 'polypeptide(L)'
;IKTILITSKASESKLVINKEQIDIIELTKQAQEQIDINYASKPHAIGIHDHREENALVYADKYLIENVMHNLMENAVKYSDKEANVEVNIKQDEHFTIISVSDHGVGIDKKYQKKIFEQFYRIPATHHKSGYGIGLAMVKYAVKAHGGTIKVVSELGKGSTFTFTLPLN
;
A
#
# COMPACT_ATOMS: atom_id res chain seq x y z
N ILE A 1 2.49 -13.20 -12.03
CA ILE A 1 2.50 -13.03 -13.49
C ILE A 1 1.70 -11.78 -13.92
N LYS A 2 0.45 -11.57 -13.41
CA LYS A 2 -0.35 -10.36 -13.73
C LYS A 2 0.33 -9.05 -13.31
N THR A 3 0.97 -9.01 -12.14
CA THR A 3 1.68 -7.82 -11.62
C THR A 3 2.86 -7.42 -12.51
N ILE A 4 3.61 -8.39 -13.04
CA ILE A 4 4.74 -8.13 -13.95
C ILE A 4 4.25 -7.56 -15.29
N LEU A 5 3.08 -8.03 -15.79
CA LEU A 5 2.49 -7.51 -17.02
C LEU A 5 2.04 -6.05 -16.89
N ILE A 6 1.54 -5.63 -15.74
CA ILE A 6 1.16 -4.24 -15.48
C ILE A 6 2.40 -3.34 -15.52
N THR A 7 3.50 -3.74 -14.90
CA THR A 7 4.73 -2.93 -14.85
C THR A 7 5.45 -2.87 -16.20
N SER A 8 5.40 -3.91 -17.03
CA SER A 8 6.01 -3.90 -18.37
C SER A 8 5.22 -3.04 -19.38
N LYS A 9 3.89 -2.97 -19.24
CA LYS A 9 3.03 -2.10 -20.06
C LYS A 9 3.08 -0.62 -19.62
N ALA A 10 3.49 -0.34 -18.39
CA ALA A 10 3.58 1.03 -17.85
C ALA A 10 4.64 1.89 -18.53
N SER A 11 5.59 1.30 -19.28
CA SER A 11 6.62 2.03 -20.02
C SER A 11 6.21 2.44 -21.43
N GLU A 12 5.15 1.87 -22.01
CA GLU A 12 4.82 2.06 -23.44
C GLU A 12 3.37 2.43 -23.76
N SER A 13 2.40 2.32 -22.83
CA SER A 13 1.02 2.73 -23.11
C SER A 13 0.33 3.26 -21.84
N LYS A 14 -0.50 4.29 -22.01
CA LYS A 14 -1.42 4.73 -20.95
C LYS A 14 -2.32 3.56 -20.56
N LEU A 15 -2.16 3.03 -19.36
CA LEU A 15 -3.08 2.04 -18.82
C LEU A 15 -4.48 2.66 -18.79
N VAL A 16 -5.42 2.01 -19.44
CA VAL A 16 -6.84 2.37 -19.27
C VAL A 16 -7.24 1.86 -17.90
N ILE A 17 -7.51 2.79 -16.96
CA ILE A 17 -8.06 2.46 -15.65
C ILE A 17 -9.59 2.43 -15.74
N ASN A 18 -10.19 1.38 -15.18
CA ASN A 18 -11.65 1.22 -15.14
C ASN A 18 -12.16 1.63 -13.77
N LYS A 19 -12.48 2.92 -13.62
CA LYS A 19 -12.98 3.46 -12.35
C LYS A 19 -14.43 3.07 -12.11
N GLU A 20 -14.74 2.66 -10.90
CA GLU A 20 -16.08 2.39 -10.38
C GLU A 20 -16.19 2.89 -8.94
N GLN A 21 -17.39 2.93 -8.40
CA GLN A 21 -17.59 3.22 -6.98
C GLN A 21 -17.20 2.00 -6.15
N ILE A 22 -16.25 2.17 -5.27
CA ILE A 22 -15.71 1.10 -4.40
C ILE A 22 -15.84 1.47 -2.93
N ASP A 23 -16.10 0.47 -2.11
CA ASP A 23 -15.96 0.57 -0.66
C ASP A 23 -14.51 0.24 -0.26
N ILE A 24 -13.76 1.27 0.12
CA ILE A 24 -12.35 1.11 0.51
C ILE A 24 -12.19 0.30 1.79
N ILE A 25 -13.18 0.31 2.69
CA ILE A 25 -13.16 -0.49 3.92
C ILE A 25 -13.29 -1.96 3.58
N GLU A 26 -14.21 -2.32 2.68
CA GLU A 26 -14.39 -3.69 2.23
C GLU A 26 -13.10 -4.21 1.58
N LEU A 27 -12.49 -3.44 0.69
CA LEU A 27 -11.20 -3.81 0.07
C LEU A 27 -10.07 -3.97 1.09
N THR A 28 -10.05 -3.10 2.12
CA THR A 28 -9.05 -3.20 3.18
C THR A 28 -9.23 -4.48 4.00
N LYS A 29 -10.48 -4.85 4.33
CA LYS A 29 -10.79 -6.10 5.02
C LYS A 29 -10.44 -7.33 4.19
N GLN A 30 -10.73 -7.33 2.89
CA GLN A 30 -10.35 -8.41 1.97
C GLN A 30 -8.83 -8.58 1.90
N ALA A 31 -8.07 -7.48 1.86
CA ALA A 31 -6.61 -7.52 1.92
C ALA A 31 -6.12 -8.08 3.27
N GLN A 32 -6.74 -7.70 4.38
CA GLN A 32 -6.43 -8.25 5.70
C GLN A 32 -6.63 -9.75 5.74
N GLU A 33 -7.77 -10.26 5.29
CA GLU A 33 -8.06 -11.71 5.27
C GLU A 33 -7.00 -12.50 4.51
N GLN A 34 -6.53 -11.99 3.37
CA GLN A 34 -5.46 -12.64 2.60
C GLN A 34 -4.12 -12.64 3.36
N ILE A 35 -3.82 -11.55 4.08
CA ILE A 35 -2.61 -11.44 4.89
C ILE A 35 -2.68 -12.39 6.09
N ASP A 36 -3.83 -12.47 6.77
CA ASP A 36 -4.06 -13.39 7.89
C ASP A 36 -3.80 -14.84 7.49
N ILE A 37 -4.22 -15.23 6.29
CA ILE A 37 -3.96 -16.57 5.73
C ILE A 37 -2.46 -16.74 5.42
N ASN A 38 -1.85 -15.81 4.71
CA ASN A 38 -0.48 -15.91 4.23
C ASN A 38 0.56 -15.83 5.36
N TYR A 39 0.23 -15.12 6.44
CA TYR A 39 1.10 -14.89 7.60
C TYR A 39 0.58 -15.54 8.88
N ALA A 40 -0.23 -16.60 8.78
CA ALA A 40 -0.84 -17.30 9.93
C ALA A 40 0.18 -17.77 10.99
N SER A 41 1.43 -18.01 10.60
CA SER A 41 2.51 -18.41 11.51
C SER A 41 3.23 -17.21 12.18
N LYS A 42 2.94 -15.98 11.76
CA LYS A 42 3.53 -14.76 12.31
C LYS A 42 2.48 -14.01 13.13
N PRO A 43 2.70 -13.79 14.44
CA PRO A 43 1.79 -12.95 15.23
C PRO A 43 1.66 -11.56 14.62
N HIS A 44 0.44 -11.15 14.30
CA HIS A 44 0.15 -9.82 13.78
C HIS A 44 -1.26 -9.37 14.16
N ALA A 45 -1.44 -8.06 14.20
CA ALA A 45 -2.73 -7.41 14.36
C ALA A 45 -2.84 -6.27 13.35
N ILE A 46 -3.99 -6.13 12.71
CA ILE A 46 -4.26 -5.04 11.76
C ILE A 46 -5.50 -4.30 12.23
N GLY A 47 -5.32 -3.08 12.72
CA GLY A 47 -6.39 -2.15 13.07
C GLY A 47 -6.84 -1.36 11.84
N ILE A 48 -8.16 -1.26 11.60
CA ILE A 48 -8.74 -0.46 10.52
C ILE A 48 -9.62 0.62 11.13
N HIS A 49 -9.27 1.88 10.89
CA HIS A 49 -9.93 3.06 11.43
C HIS A 49 -10.46 3.94 10.31
N ASP A 50 -11.77 3.96 10.14
CA ASP A 50 -12.45 4.87 9.21
C ASP A 50 -12.92 6.13 9.94
N HIS A 51 -12.43 7.27 9.50
CA HIS A 51 -12.78 8.59 10.04
C HIS A 51 -13.63 9.41 9.06
N ARG A 52 -14.14 8.79 8.00
CA ARG A 52 -15.01 9.44 7.01
C ARG A 52 -16.46 9.36 7.46
N GLU A 53 -17.33 10.06 6.75
CA GLU A 53 -18.77 9.91 6.90
C GLU A 53 -19.22 8.50 6.47
N GLU A 54 -20.32 8.02 7.03
CA GLU A 54 -20.87 6.70 6.69
C GLU A 54 -21.15 6.58 5.18
N ASN A 55 -20.83 5.39 4.63
CA ASN A 55 -21.02 5.02 3.22
C ASN A 55 -20.25 5.89 2.19
N ALA A 56 -19.17 6.52 2.59
CA ALA A 56 -18.32 7.26 1.66
C ALA A 56 -17.62 6.30 0.67
N LEU A 57 -18.14 6.24 -0.57
CA LEU A 57 -17.55 5.48 -1.65
C LEU A 57 -16.42 6.26 -2.32
N VAL A 58 -15.45 5.55 -2.87
CA VAL A 58 -14.33 6.12 -3.63
C VAL A 58 -14.45 5.72 -5.10
N TYR A 59 -14.25 6.67 -6.02
CA TYR A 59 -14.29 6.38 -7.46
C TYR A 59 -12.90 5.99 -7.97
N ALA A 60 -12.65 4.69 -8.09
CA ALA A 60 -11.33 4.17 -8.42
C ALA A 60 -11.42 2.80 -9.14
N ASP A 61 -10.30 2.35 -9.70
CA ASP A 61 -10.17 1.01 -10.26
C ASP A 61 -9.98 0.01 -9.11
N LYS A 62 -11.01 -0.81 -8.91
CA LYS A 62 -11.08 -1.77 -7.81
C LYS A 62 -9.85 -2.67 -7.74
N TYR A 63 -9.46 -3.26 -8.86
CA TYR A 63 -8.33 -4.19 -8.92
C TYR A 63 -7.00 -3.51 -8.57
N LEU A 64 -6.77 -2.29 -9.06
CA LEU A 64 -5.55 -1.56 -8.76
C LEU A 64 -5.48 -1.15 -7.29
N ILE A 65 -6.58 -0.68 -6.71
CA ILE A 65 -6.60 -0.25 -5.30
C ILE A 65 -6.53 -1.45 -4.35
N GLU A 66 -7.17 -2.58 -4.66
CA GLU A 66 -7.00 -3.84 -3.92
C GLU A 66 -5.51 -4.23 -3.84
N ASN A 67 -4.80 -4.19 -4.96
CA ASN A 67 -3.36 -4.46 -4.99
C ASN A 67 -2.54 -3.42 -4.21
N VAL A 68 -2.93 -2.14 -4.21
CA VAL A 68 -2.28 -1.10 -3.39
C VAL A 68 -2.42 -1.43 -1.91
N MET A 69 -3.64 -1.71 -1.45
CA MET A 69 -3.91 -2.04 -0.05
C MET A 69 -3.14 -3.29 0.38
N HIS A 70 -3.24 -4.36 -0.40
CA HIS A 70 -2.52 -5.61 -0.13
C HIS A 70 -1.00 -5.39 -0.02
N ASN A 71 -0.37 -4.70 -1.01
CA ASN A 71 1.07 -4.49 -0.98
C ASN A 71 1.54 -3.66 0.22
N LEU A 72 0.82 -2.60 0.59
CA LEU A 72 1.22 -1.76 1.72
C LEU A 72 1.05 -2.49 3.05
N MET A 73 -0.08 -3.18 3.26
CA MET A 73 -0.36 -3.91 4.48
C MET A 73 0.54 -5.15 4.61
N GLU A 74 0.78 -5.89 3.52
CA GLU A 74 1.72 -7.01 3.50
C GLU A 74 3.14 -6.55 3.85
N ASN A 75 3.61 -5.44 3.28
CA ASN A 75 4.91 -4.88 3.63
C ASN A 75 4.99 -4.53 5.12
N ALA A 76 3.95 -3.92 5.69
CA ALA A 76 3.89 -3.58 7.10
C ALA A 76 4.04 -4.82 8.00
N VAL A 77 3.32 -5.92 7.70
CA VAL A 77 3.46 -7.19 8.43
C VAL A 77 4.83 -7.82 8.20
N LYS A 78 5.30 -7.86 6.95
CA LYS A 78 6.54 -8.54 6.55
C LYS A 78 7.79 -7.91 7.14
N TYR A 79 7.85 -6.56 7.20
CA TYR A 79 9.01 -5.82 7.69
C TYR A 79 8.93 -5.44 9.17
N SER A 80 7.86 -5.79 9.85
CA SER A 80 7.81 -5.79 11.31
C SER A 80 8.64 -6.94 11.90
N ASP A 81 9.04 -6.79 13.16
CA ASP A 81 9.81 -7.82 13.88
C ASP A 81 8.93 -9.04 14.26
N LYS A 82 9.00 -9.51 15.50
CA LYS A 82 8.34 -10.75 15.95
C LYS A 82 6.82 -10.63 15.94
N GLU A 83 6.29 -9.48 16.35
CA GLU A 83 4.86 -9.18 16.37
C GLU A 83 4.61 -7.93 15.52
N ALA A 84 3.70 -8.03 14.57
CA ALA A 84 3.39 -6.92 13.69
C ALA A 84 2.09 -6.23 14.14
N ASN A 85 2.20 -4.96 14.53
CA ASN A 85 1.05 -4.10 14.78
C ASN A 85 0.95 -3.10 13.62
N VAL A 86 -0.10 -3.23 12.84
CA VAL A 86 -0.35 -2.41 11.64
C VAL A 86 -1.62 -1.62 11.84
N GLU A 87 -1.56 -0.31 11.59
CA GLU A 87 -2.70 0.59 11.67
C GLU A 87 -3.02 1.15 10.30
N VAL A 88 -4.24 0.92 9.83
CA VAL A 88 -4.79 1.51 8.61
C VAL A 88 -5.76 2.61 9.00
N ASN A 89 -5.43 3.85 8.66
CA ASN A 89 -6.31 4.99 8.89
C ASN A 89 -6.83 5.53 7.55
N ILE A 90 -8.13 5.73 7.46
CA ILE A 90 -8.82 6.26 6.28
C ILE A 90 -9.50 7.55 6.68
N LYS A 91 -9.16 8.64 6.01
CA LYS A 91 -9.70 9.99 6.21
C LYS A 91 -10.15 10.56 4.88
N GLN A 92 -10.90 11.64 4.94
CA GLN A 92 -11.31 12.40 3.77
C GLN A 92 -11.20 13.89 4.06
N ASP A 93 -10.72 14.64 3.08
CA ASP A 93 -10.80 16.09 3.07
C ASP A 93 -11.71 16.55 1.89
N GLU A 94 -11.68 17.82 1.54
CA GLU A 94 -12.52 18.39 0.47
C GLU A 94 -12.18 17.83 -0.93
N HIS A 95 -11.01 17.25 -1.12
CA HIS A 95 -10.51 16.87 -2.44
C HIS A 95 -10.11 15.42 -2.56
N PHE A 96 -9.74 14.78 -1.44
CA PHE A 96 -9.12 13.45 -1.45
C PHE A 96 -9.64 12.54 -0.35
N THR A 97 -9.76 11.25 -0.66
CA THR A 97 -9.66 10.20 0.34
C THR A 97 -8.18 9.95 0.62
N ILE A 98 -7.80 9.98 1.89
CA ILE A 98 -6.41 9.86 2.37
C ILE A 98 -6.30 8.56 3.16
N ILE A 99 -5.46 7.63 2.70
CA ILE A 99 -5.27 6.33 3.33
C ILE A 99 -3.82 6.24 3.81
N SER A 100 -3.62 5.89 5.08
CA SER A 100 -2.30 5.64 5.65
C SER A 100 -2.21 4.25 6.25
N VAL A 101 -1.09 3.57 5.99
CA VAL A 101 -0.73 2.27 6.58
C VAL A 101 0.55 2.48 7.37
N SER A 102 0.47 2.25 8.67
CA SER A 102 1.57 2.46 9.63
C SER A 102 2.00 1.15 10.26
N ASP A 103 3.30 0.96 10.39
CA ASP A 103 3.93 -0.17 11.09
C ASP A 103 4.96 0.32 12.11
N HIS A 104 5.30 -0.55 13.07
CA HIS A 104 6.36 -0.36 14.06
C HIS A 104 7.57 -1.28 13.77
N GLY A 105 7.83 -1.53 12.48
CA GLY A 105 8.89 -2.43 12.03
C GLY A 105 10.28 -1.79 12.02
N VAL A 106 11.14 -2.36 11.19
CA VAL A 106 12.56 -1.96 11.10
C VAL A 106 12.80 -0.54 10.61
N GLY A 107 11.78 0.09 10.00
CA GLY A 107 11.90 1.41 9.41
C GLY A 107 12.80 1.44 8.17
N ILE A 108 12.91 2.62 7.55
CA ILE A 108 13.61 2.84 6.28
C ILE A 108 14.54 4.04 6.43
N ASP A 109 15.84 3.82 6.24
CA ASP A 109 16.85 4.89 6.21
C ASP A 109 16.48 5.93 5.13
N LYS A 110 16.61 7.20 5.48
CA LYS A 110 16.24 8.35 4.62
C LYS A 110 16.83 8.28 3.20
N LYS A 111 18.04 7.75 3.05
CA LYS A 111 18.72 7.59 1.75
C LYS A 111 18.01 6.61 0.80
N TYR A 112 17.16 5.70 1.33
CA TYR A 112 16.42 4.72 0.54
C TYR A 112 14.96 5.11 0.27
N GLN A 113 14.37 6.05 1.01
CA GLN A 113 12.94 6.37 0.96
C GLN A 113 12.46 6.83 -0.43
N LYS A 114 13.32 7.43 -1.24
CA LYS A 114 12.98 7.76 -2.64
C LYS A 114 13.11 6.55 -3.56
N LYS A 115 14.12 5.70 -3.31
CA LYS A 115 14.48 4.56 -4.17
C LYS A 115 13.54 3.36 -4.03
N ILE A 116 12.90 3.18 -2.87
CA ILE A 116 12.00 2.04 -2.63
C ILE A 116 10.80 1.97 -3.59
N PHE A 117 10.50 3.05 -4.30
CA PHE A 117 9.46 3.12 -5.33
C PHE A 117 9.99 2.85 -6.75
N GLU A 118 11.28 2.57 -6.92
CA GLU A 118 11.87 2.17 -8.20
C GLU A 118 11.63 0.67 -8.43
N GLN A 119 11.40 0.28 -9.68
CA GLN A 119 11.22 -1.12 -10.04
C GLN A 119 12.48 -1.94 -9.73
N PHE A 120 12.27 -3.14 -9.19
CA PHE A 120 13.32 -4.10 -8.82
C PHE A 120 14.29 -3.61 -7.72
N TYR A 121 14.04 -2.40 -7.19
CA TYR A 121 14.87 -1.91 -6.09
C TYR A 121 14.51 -2.61 -4.79
N ARG A 122 15.54 -3.02 -4.07
CA ARG A 122 15.44 -3.62 -2.73
C ARG A 122 16.54 -3.08 -1.84
N ILE A 123 16.21 -2.78 -0.59
CA ILE A 123 17.20 -2.34 0.40
C ILE A 123 18.12 -3.54 0.69
N PRO A 124 19.47 -3.40 0.57
CA PRO A 124 20.42 -4.52 0.73
C PRO A 124 20.21 -5.31 2.02
N ALA A 125 19.99 -4.62 3.15
CA ALA A 125 19.77 -5.25 4.45
C ALA A 125 18.51 -6.13 4.54
N THR A 126 17.57 -5.99 3.59
CA THR A 126 16.30 -6.73 3.57
C THR A 126 16.26 -7.84 2.50
N HIS A 127 17.37 -8.17 1.86
CA HIS A 127 17.41 -9.18 0.80
C HIS A 127 17.04 -10.59 1.28
N HIS A 128 17.15 -10.88 2.58
CA HIS A 128 16.69 -12.14 3.17
C HIS A 128 15.16 -12.29 3.24
N LYS A 129 14.41 -11.18 3.16
CA LYS A 129 12.95 -11.24 3.05
C LYS A 129 12.55 -11.60 1.62
N SER A 130 11.43 -12.28 1.40
CA SER A 130 10.92 -12.62 0.07
C SER A 130 10.51 -11.37 -0.74
N GLY A 131 10.49 -11.46 -2.08
CA GLY A 131 9.94 -10.42 -2.96
C GLY A 131 10.90 -9.96 -4.06
N TYR A 132 10.34 -9.38 -5.12
CA TYR A 132 11.04 -9.01 -6.35
C TYR A 132 11.29 -7.50 -6.50
N GLY A 133 10.93 -6.67 -5.50
CA GLY A 133 11.08 -5.22 -5.59
C GLY A 133 10.09 -4.54 -6.55
N ILE A 134 8.93 -5.13 -6.78
CA ILE A 134 7.91 -4.63 -7.74
C ILE A 134 6.72 -3.97 -7.02
N GLY A 135 6.42 -4.39 -5.78
CA GLY A 135 5.20 -4.01 -5.07
C GLY A 135 5.03 -2.50 -4.90
N LEU A 136 6.02 -1.80 -4.34
CA LEU A 136 5.95 -0.36 -4.11
C LEU A 136 6.00 0.46 -5.41
N ALA A 137 6.70 -0.02 -6.44
CA ALA A 137 6.67 0.59 -7.76
C ALA A 137 5.26 0.53 -8.36
N MET A 138 4.58 -0.61 -8.20
CA MET A 138 3.20 -0.78 -8.63
C MET A 138 2.23 0.11 -7.82
N VAL A 139 2.40 0.20 -6.50
CA VAL A 139 1.62 1.13 -5.66
C VAL A 139 1.73 2.56 -6.18
N LYS A 140 2.97 3.04 -6.39
CA LYS A 140 3.21 4.39 -6.93
C LYS A 140 2.54 4.58 -8.29
N TYR A 141 2.63 3.59 -9.17
CA TYR A 141 2.01 3.62 -10.48
C TYR A 141 0.49 3.70 -10.40
N ALA A 142 -0.14 2.79 -9.65
CA ALA A 142 -1.59 2.74 -9.48
C ALA A 142 -2.15 4.04 -8.90
N VAL A 143 -1.53 4.55 -7.82
CA VAL A 143 -1.93 5.82 -7.19
C VAL A 143 -1.81 7.00 -8.16
N LYS A 144 -0.69 7.09 -8.89
CA LYS A 144 -0.51 8.15 -9.91
C LYS A 144 -1.50 8.06 -11.06
N ALA A 145 -1.83 6.85 -11.53
CA ALA A 145 -2.83 6.64 -12.59
C ALA A 145 -4.21 7.15 -12.17
N HIS A 146 -4.51 7.15 -10.87
CA HIS A 146 -5.73 7.73 -10.30
C HIS A 146 -5.66 9.25 -10.08
N GLY A 147 -4.51 9.89 -10.31
CA GLY A 147 -4.29 11.32 -10.02
C GLY A 147 -3.93 11.61 -8.57
N GLY A 148 -3.62 10.58 -7.80
CA GLY A 148 -3.22 10.67 -6.39
C GLY A 148 -1.71 10.82 -6.18
N THR A 149 -1.32 10.86 -4.92
CA THR A 149 0.07 10.91 -4.48
C THR A 149 0.36 9.81 -3.45
N ILE A 150 1.60 9.33 -3.40
CA ILE A 150 2.10 8.40 -2.37
C ILE A 150 3.32 9.00 -1.69
N LYS A 151 3.35 8.91 -0.37
CA LYS A 151 4.44 9.39 0.49
C LYS A 151 4.84 8.30 1.49
N VAL A 152 6.07 8.36 1.98
CA VAL A 152 6.53 7.58 3.12
C VAL A 152 7.18 8.50 4.14
N VAL A 153 6.83 8.29 5.40
CA VAL A 153 7.52 8.84 6.57
C VAL A 153 8.03 7.66 7.36
N SER A 154 9.32 7.59 7.57
CA SER A 154 9.94 6.46 8.24
C SER A 154 11.21 6.85 8.95
N GLU A 155 11.48 6.20 10.08
CA GLU A 155 12.70 6.31 10.84
C GLU A 155 13.23 4.92 11.17
N LEU A 156 14.51 4.70 10.94
CA LEU A 156 15.14 3.40 11.18
C LEU A 156 14.95 2.98 12.64
N GLY A 157 14.45 1.77 12.86
CA GLY A 157 14.14 1.22 14.18
C GLY A 157 12.82 1.69 14.82
N LYS A 158 12.03 2.55 14.14
CA LYS A 158 10.74 3.03 14.66
C LYS A 158 9.55 2.64 13.81
N GLY A 159 9.79 2.18 12.58
CA GLY A 159 8.74 1.79 11.65
C GLY A 159 8.51 2.79 10.52
N SER A 160 7.43 2.59 9.78
CA SER A 160 7.10 3.38 8.60
C SER A 160 5.62 3.70 8.53
N THR A 161 5.29 4.84 7.94
CA THR A 161 3.92 5.20 7.57
C THR A 161 3.90 5.53 6.07
N PHE A 162 3.19 4.73 5.31
CA PHE A 162 2.90 4.99 3.90
C PHE A 162 1.54 5.66 3.80
N THR A 163 1.48 6.81 3.14
CA THR A 163 0.22 7.55 2.94
C THR A 163 0.00 7.78 1.46
N PHE A 164 -1.18 7.38 0.96
CA PHE A 164 -1.58 7.70 -0.40
C PHE A 164 -2.94 8.41 -0.45
N THR A 165 -3.19 9.11 -1.54
CA THR A 165 -4.41 9.87 -1.76
C THR A 165 -5.12 9.38 -3.01
N LEU A 166 -6.46 9.42 -2.99
CA LEU A 166 -7.32 9.22 -4.16
C LEU A 166 -8.22 10.45 -4.30
N PRO A 167 -8.25 11.12 -5.46
CA PRO A 167 -9.19 12.22 -5.70
C PRO A 167 -10.62 11.76 -5.52
N LEU A 168 -11.48 12.63 -4.98
CA LEU A 168 -12.92 12.36 -4.82
C LEU A 168 -13.66 12.38 -6.16
N ASN A 169 -13.09 13.05 -7.18
CA ASN A 169 -13.63 13.15 -8.57
C ASN A 169 -12.51 13.11 -9.60
#